data_4d4845e673ce074585c2414bb20f045d
#
_entry.id   4d4845e673ce074585c2414bb20f045d
#
_cell.length_a   1.000
_cell.length_b   1.000
_cell.length_c   1.000
_cell.angle_alpha   90.00
_cell.angle_beta   90.00
_cell.angle_gamma   90.00
#
_symmetry.space_group_name_H-M   'P 1'
#
loop_
_entity.id
_entity.type
_entity.pdbx_description
1 polymer ?
#
loop_
_entity_poly.entity_id
_entity_poly.type
_entity_poly.pdbx_seq_one_letter_code
_entity_poly.pdbx_strand_id
1 'polypeptide(L)'
;MVKFTKKDKRKNKKLMPERNENYMNNIKKLCGFCINEWHLTTMILPYISKEIENNYKMITILENSIEENIKTLIKKLNLKNEEDILEINWKQSVAQKYTEVGSKLNIIAKSDEKYIILVNGRKNFIDVVNKHIDKWLKKNTKVKQEIKIINCYEITDFNYNI
;
A
#
# COMPACT_ATOMS: atom_id res chain seq x y z
N MET A 1 30.54 25.60 23.63
CA MET A 1 30.32 24.16 23.70
C MET A 1 28.95 23.75 23.12
N VAL A 2 27.84 24.31 23.58
CA VAL A 2 26.50 23.98 23.11
C VAL A 2 26.32 24.30 21.64
N LYS A 3 26.88 25.41 21.15
CA LYS A 3 26.85 25.79 19.72
C LYS A 3 27.64 24.85 18.84
N PHE A 4 28.74 24.31 19.35
CA PHE A 4 29.59 23.38 18.62
C PHE A 4 28.92 22.03 18.45
N THR A 5 28.27 21.53 19.48
CA THR A 5 27.52 20.27 19.45
C THR A 5 26.33 20.34 18.47
N LYS A 6 25.66 21.49 18.43
CA LYS A 6 24.59 21.72 17.46
C LYS A 6 25.09 21.78 16.03
N LYS A 7 26.28 22.32 15.80
CA LYS A 7 26.92 22.33 14.46
C LYS A 7 27.27 20.91 14.01
N ASP A 8 27.80 20.10 14.91
CA ASP A 8 28.15 18.72 14.58
C ASP A 8 26.92 17.88 14.29
N LYS A 9 25.86 18.05 15.05
CA LYS A 9 24.58 17.40 14.77
C LYS A 9 23.99 17.82 13.44
N ARG A 10 24.12 19.09 13.05
CA ARG A 10 23.70 19.57 11.73
C ARG A 10 24.55 19.00 10.59
N LYS A 11 25.87 18.89 10.79
CA LYS A 11 26.76 18.27 9.82
C LYS A 11 26.43 16.79 9.64
N ASN A 12 26.15 16.07 10.73
CA ASN A 12 25.77 14.68 10.66
C ASN A 12 24.42 14.50 9.95
N LYS A 13 23.46 15.39 10.18
CA LYS A 13 22.19 15.40 9.45
C LYS A 13 22.36 15.71 7.97
N LYS A 14 23.31 16.56 7.59
CA LYS A 14 23.59 16.86 6.18
C LYS A 14 24.31 15.72 5.46
N LEU A 15 25.06 14.91 6.19
CA LEU A 15 25.75 13.73 5.64
C LEU A 15 24.81 12.54 5.47
N MET A 16 23.72 12.50 6.25
CA MET A 16 22.67 11.53 6.04
C MET A 16 21.74 12.03 4.93
N PRO A 17 21.25 11.16 4.07
CA PRO A 17 20.35 11.58 2.99
C PRO A 17 19.00 12.00 3.57
N GLU A 18 18.91 13.25 4.04
CA GLU A 18 17.69 13.84 4.59
C GLU A 18 16.52 13.70 3.61
N ARG A 19 16.81 13.74 2.31
CA ARG A 19 15.79 13.53 1.27
C ARG A 19 15.17 12.15 1.35
N ASN A 20 15.99 11.13 1.65
CA ASN A 20 15.50 9.76 1.78
C ASN A 20 14.71 9.56 3.07
N GLU A 21 15.11 10.22 4.16
CA GLU A 21 14.36 10.18 5.41
C GLU A 21 12.99 10.85 5.30
N ASN A 22 12.91 12.05 4.72
CA ASN A 22 11.65 12.75 4.50
C ASN A 22 10.74 12.00 3.52
N TYR A 23 11.33 11.39 2.52
CA TYR A 23 10.65 10.55 1.57
C TYR A 23 10.15 9.26 2.22
N MET A 24 10.96 8.62 3.05
CA MET A 24 10.63 7.38 3.75
C MET A 24 9.60 7.58 4.88
N ASN A 25 9.56 8.76 5.51
CA ASN A 25 8.64 9.05 6.59
C ASN A 25 7.17 9.12 6.16
N ASN A 26 6.92 9.42 4.89
CA ASN A 26 5.57 9.50 4.34
C ASN A 26 5.04 8.14 3.87
N ILE A 27 5.91 7.15 3.79
CA ILE A 27 5.57 5.84 3.24
C ILE A 27 5.76 4.79 4.31
N LYS A 28 4.67 4.10 4.63
CA LYS A 28 4.69 2.91 5.49
C LYS A 28 4.48 1.67 4.65
N LYS A 29 5.31 0.68 4.87
CA LYS A 29 5.14 -0.64 4.27
C LYS A 29 4.68 -1.62 5.34
N LEU A 30 3.57 -2.27 5.08
CA LEU A 30 3.00 -3.31 5.93
C LEU A 30 2.98 -4.62 5.16
N CYS A 31 3.13 -5.70 5.89
CA CYS A 31 3.16 -7.03 5.30
C CYS A 31 2.13 -7.90 6.02
N GLY A 32 1.35 -8.63 5.25
CA GLY A 32 0.40 -9.60 5.76
C GLY A 32 0.49 -10.91 4.98
N PHE A 33 -0.06 -11.96 5.55
CA PHE A 33 -0.10 -13.27 4.94
C PHE A 33 -1.54 -13.77 4.95
N CYS A 34 -1.98 -14.35 3.85
CA CYS A 34 -3.31 -14.93 3.75
C CYS A 34 -3.23 -16.34 3.18
N ILE A 35 -4.20 -17.17 3.54
CA ILE A 35 -4.29 -18.54 3.08
C ILE A 35 -5.07 -18.62 1.77
N ASN A 36 -6.10 -17.80 1.65
CA ASN A 36 -6.97 -17.73 0.48
C ASN A 36 -7.69 -16.37 0.46
N GLU A 37 -8.53 -16.16 -0.55
CA GLU A 37 -9.27 -14.90 -0.74
C GLU A 37 -10.24 -14.62 0.43
N TRP A 38 -10.86 -15.64 1.01
CA TRP A 38 -11.75 -15.45 2.14
C TRP A 38 -11.01 -14.98 3.38
N HIS A 39 -9.87 -15.57 3.66
CA HIS A 39 -9.02 -15.16 4.77
C HIS A 39 -8.54 -13.72 4.57
N LEU A 40 -8.07 -13.39 3.37
CA LEU A 40 -7.67 -12.03 3.01
C LEU A 40 -8.81 -11.04 3.28
N THR A 41 -9.99 -11.34 2.74
CA THR A 41 -11.16 -10.46 2.85
C THR A 41 -11.55 -10.24 4.31
N THR A 42 -11.53 -11.29 5.11
CA THR A 42 -11.83 -11.21 6.55
C THR A 42 -10.84 -10.32 7.30
N MET A 43 -9.57 -10.38 6.93
CA MET A 43 -8.53 -9.54 7.56
C MET A 43 -8.62 -8.09 7.15
N ILE A 44 -8.82 -7.83 5.86
CA ILE A 44 -8.68 -6.46 5.33
C ILE A 44 -9.94 -5.61 5.52
N LEU A 45 -11.14 -6.19 5.49
CA LEU A 45 -12.36 -5.39 5.55
C LEU A 45 -12.46 -4.51 6.81
N PRO A 46 -12.25 -5.04 8.03
CA PRO A 46 -12.30 -4.19 9.22
C PRO A 46 -11.19 -3.12 9.21
N TYR A 47 -10.02 -3.49 8.74
CA TYR A 47 -8.88 -2.57 8.65
C TYR A 47 -9.19 -1.41 7.68
N ILE A 48 -9.67 -1.74 6.48
CA ILE A 48 -10.00 -0.74 5.46
C ILE A 48 -11.15 0.16 5.92
N SER A 49 -12.16 -0.42 6.56
CA SER A 49 -13.26 0.35 7.12
C SER A 49 -12.76 1.43 8.07
N LYS A 50 -11.86 1.07 8.97
CA LYS A 50 -11.25 1.99 9.92
C LYS A 50 -10.40 3.07 9.21
N GLU A 51 -9.63 2.66 8.21
CA GLU A 51 -8.76 3.59 7.49
C GLU A 51 -9.55 4.56 6.61
N ILE A 52 -10.68 4.16 6.08
CA ILE A 52 -11.60 5.07 5.38
C ILE A 52 -12.12 6.13 6.35
N GLU A 53 -12.44 5.75 7.57
CA GLU A 53 -12.82 6.70 8.63
C GLU A 53 -11.68 7.69 8.94
N ASN A 54 -10.45 7.27 8.77
CA ASN A 54 -9.25 8.11 8.92
C ASN A 54 -8.90 8.89 7.66
N ASN A 55 -9.80 8.95 6.68
CA ASN A 55 -9.68 9.69 5.42
C ASN A 55 -8.63 9.15 4.45
N TYR A 56 -8.33 7.87 4.51
CA TYR A 56 -7.51 7.22 3.49
C TYR A 56 -8.35 6.84 2.28
N LYS A 57 -7.78 7.03 1.12
CA LYS A 57 -8.29 6.50 -0.15
C LYS A 57 -7.58 5.20 -0.49
N MET A 58 -8.20 4.36 -1.28
CA MET A 58 -7.67 3.03 -1.59
C MET A 58 -7.31 2.89 -3.06
N ILE A 59 -6.15 2.30 -3.31
CA ILE A 59 -5.76 1.78 -4.61
C ILE A 59 -5.46 0.30 -4.42
N THR A 60 -6.02 -0.54 -5.27
CA THR A 60 -5.80 -1.99 -5.21
C THR A 60 -5.01 -2.47 -6.41
N ILE A 61 -4.08 -3.38 -6.18
CA ILE A 61 -3.34 -4.09 -7.21
C ILE A 61 -3.39 -5.56 -6.84
N LEU A 62 -4.31 -6.28 -7.47
CA LEU A 62 -4.67 -7.65 -7.10
C LEU A 62 -4.33 -8.62 -8.22
N GLU A 63 -3.67 -9.70 -7.89
CA GLU A 63 -3.42 -10.78 -8.86
C GLU A 63 -4.72 -11.48 -9.23
N ASN A 64 -5.61 -11.65 -8.27
CA ASN A 64 -6.92 -12.27 -8.47
C ASN A 64 -8.02 -11.36 -7.92
N SER A 65 -9.18 -11.39 -8.57
CA SER A 65 -10.35 -10.65 -8.09
C SER A 65 -10.84 -11.19 -6.76
N ILE A 66 -11.15 -10.29 -5.83
CA ILE A 66 -11.84 -10.63 -4.57
C ILE A 66 -13.19 -9.93 -4.48
N GLU A 67 -13.70 -9.45 -5.59
CA GLU A 67 -14.95 -8.70 -5.64
C GLU A 67 -16.12 -9.46 -5.03
N GLU A 68 -16.30 -10.72 -5.39
CA GLU A 68 -17.38 -11.54 -4.87
C GLU A 68 -17.26 -11.81 -3.37
N ASN A 69 -16.04 -12.02 -2.91
CA ASN A 69 -15.75 -12.21 -1.48
C ASN A 69 -16.11 -10.95 -0.68
N ILE A 70 -15.74 -9.79 -1.20
CA ILE A 70 -16.07 -8.49 -0.59
C ILE A 70 -17.60 -8.31 -0.51
N LYS A 71 -18.30 -8.52 -1.62
CA LYS A 71 -19.75 -8.36 -1.68
C LYS A 71 -20.47 -9.28 -0.70
N THR A 72 -19.98 -10.50 -0.55
CA THR A 72 -20.59 -11.48 0.34
C THR A 72 -20.35 -11.15 1.80
N LEU A 73 -19.12 -10.84 2.17
CA LEU A 73 -18.75 -10.58 3.56
C LEU A 73 -19.24 -9.23 4.08
N ILE A 74 -19.28 -8.22 3.24
CA ILE A 74 -19.65 -6.89 3.67
C ILE A 74 -21.08 -6.84 4.23
N LYS A 75 -21.96 -7.65 3.67
CA LYS A 75 -23.34 -7.77 4.14
C LYS A 75 -23.43 -8.36 5.55
N LYS A 76 -22.46 -9.16 5.93
CA LYS A 76 -22.43 -9.85 7.23
C LYS A 76 -21.76 -9.05 8.32
N LEU A 77 -20.87 -8.10 7.97
CA LEU A 77 -20.05 -7.39 8.92
C LEU A 77 -20.66 -6.08 9.44
N ASN A 78 -21.73 -5.61 8.84
CA ASN A 78 -22.43 -4.39 9.24
C ASN A 78 -21.50 -3.19 9.45
N LEU A 79 -20.67 -2.90 8.45
CA LEU A 79 -19.70 -1.80 8.50
C LEU A 79 -20.39 -0.47 8.14
N LYS A 80 -19.95 0.60 8.78
CA LYS A 80 -20.54 1.94 8.59
C LYS A 80 -20.33 2.53 7.20
N ASN A 81 -19.24 2.16 6.54
CA ASN A 81 -18.81 2.72 5.26
C ASN A 81 -18.87 1.68 4.14
N GLU A 82 -19.92 0.88 4.16
CA GLU A 82 -20.14 -0.18 3.20
C GLU A 82 -20.10 0.31 1.75
N GLU A 83 -20.77 1.43 1.47
CA GLU A 83 -20.81 2.01 0.13
C GLU A 83 -19.42 2.41 -0.37
N ASP A 84 -18.63 3.05 0.48
CA ASP A 84 -17.27 3.45 0.14
C ASP A 84 -16.38 2.24 -0.16
N ILE A 85 -16.54 1.16 0.60
CA ILE A 85 -15.80 -0.08 0.39
C ILE A 85 -16.19 -0.72 -0.93
N LEU A 86 -17.49 -0.73 -1.27
CA LEU A 86 -17.97 -1.32 -2.51
C LEU A 86 -17.55 -0.53 -3.76
N GLU A 87 -17.27 0.75 -3.62
CA GLU A 87 -16.76 1.59 -4.72
C GLU A 87 -15.29 1.31 -5.04
N ILE A 88 -14.54 0.69 -4.14
CA ILE A 88 -13.15 0.31 -4.40
C ILE A 88 -13.12 -0.76 -5.48
N ASN A 89 -12.12 -0.70 -6.34
CA ASN A 89 -11.96 -1.69 -7.40
C ASN A 89 -11.34 -2.98 -6.85
N TRP A 90 -12.17 -4.00 -6.65
CA TRP A 90 -11.73 -5.30 -6.14
C TRP A 90 -11.49 -6.34 -7.24
N LYS A 91 -11.46 -5.90 -8.48
CA LYS A 91 -11.23 -6.77 -9.63
C LYS A 91 -9.74 -7.06 -9.82
N GLN A 92 -9.46 -8.14 -10.53
CA GLN A 92 -8.10 -8.49 -10.94
C GLN A 92 -7.44 -7.33 -11.66
N SER A 93 -6.19 -7.06 -11.32
CA SER A 93 -5.38 -6.03 -11.95
C SER A 93 -4.42 -6.67 -12.94
N VAL A 94 -4.33 -6.12 -14.15
CA VAL A 94 -3.32 -6.50 -15.12
C VAL A 94 -2.07 -5.67 -14.86
N ALA A 95 -1.33 -6.00 -13.82
CA ALA A 95 -0.29 -5.14 -13.27
C ALA A 95 1.13 -5.67 -13.49
N GLN A 96 1.36 -6.41 -14.55
CA GLN A 96 2.70 -6.94 -14.86
C GLN A 96 3.62 -5.90 -15.50
N LYS A 97 3.06 -4.82 -16.05
CA LYS A 97 3.82 -3.76 -16.70
C LYS A 97 3.90 -2.53 -15.83
N TYR A 98 5.07 -1.91 -15.83
CA TYR A 98 5.28 -0.65 -15.09
C TYR A 98 4.25 0.42 -15.44
N THR A 99 3.90 0.55 -16.72
CA THR A 99 2.93 1.55 -17.19
C THR A 99 1.55 1.40 -16.56
N GLU A 100 1.12 0.18 -16.32
CA GLU A 100 -0.18 -0.11 -15.70
C GLU A 100 -0.20 0.25 -14.21
N VAL A 101 0.85 -0.11 -13.50
CA VAL A 101 1.02 0.28 -12.10
C VAL A 101 1.11 1.80 -12.01
N GLY A 102 1.93 2.42 -12.85
CA GLY A 102 2.10 3.86 -12.88
C GLY A 102 0.80 4.62 -13.14
N SER A 103 -0.04 4.11 -14.04
CA SER A 103 -1.36 4.70 -14.32
C SER A 103 -2.26 4.73 -13.08
N LYS A 104 -2.27 3.65 -12.32
CA LYS A 104 -3.01 3.61 -11.06
C LYS A 104 -2.46 4.59 -10.03
N LEU A 105 -1.13 4.66 -9.91
CA LEU A 105 -0.48 5.51 -8.93
C LEU A 105 -0.51 7.00 -9.29
N ASN A 106 -0.71 7.33 -10.54
CA ASN A 106 -0.82 8.73 -10.98
C ASN A 106 -2.00 9.47 -10.33
N ILE A 107 -2.99 8.74 -9.86
CA ILE A 107 -4.08 9.32 -9.07
C ILE A 107 -3.52 9.99 -7.81
N ILE A 108 -2.53 9.38 -7.18
CA ILE A 108 -1.88 9.91 -5.97
C ILE A 108 -1.19 11.24 -6.28
N ALA A 109 -0.48 11.31 -7.40
CA ALA A 109 0.26 12.51 -7.80
C ALA A 109 -0.65 13.72 -8.06
N LYS A 110 -1.92 13.49 -8.37
CA LYS A 110 -2.91 14.53 -8.65
C LYS A 110 -3.77 14.91 -7.45
N SER A 111 -3.50 14.33 -6.30
CA SER A 111 -4.33 14.47 -5.10
C SER A 111 -3.46 14.86 -3.91
N ASP A 112 -4.07 15.51 -2.93
CA ASP A 112 -3.42 15.79 -1.65
C ASP A 112 -3.86 14.80 -0.55
N GLU A 113 -4.64 13.80 -0.90
CA GLU A 113 -5.20 12.87 0.06
C GLU A 113 -4.22 11.76 0.43
N LYS A 114 -4.50 11.10 1.55
CA LYS A 114 -3.75 9.94 2.02
C LYS A 114 -4.22 8.69 1.30
N TYR A 115 -3.29 7.81 0.97
CA TYR A 115 -3.61 6.61 0.20
C TYR A 115 -3.10 5.34 0.88
N ILE A 116 -3.87 4.28 0.68
CA ILE A 116 -3.44 2.92 0.94
C ILE A 116 -3.35 2.21 -0.41
N ILE A 117 -2.22 1.60 -0.66
CA ILE A 117 -2.01 0.73 -1.82
C ILE A 117 -2.04 -0.70 -1.31
N LEU A 118 -3.11 -1.42 -1.62
CA LEU A 118 -3.23 -2.83 -1.27
C LEU A 118 -2.74 -3.69 -2.44
N VAL A 119 -1.68 -4.44 -2.20
CA VAL A 119 -1.13 -5.39 -3.17
C VAL A 119 -1.35 -6.79 -2.63
N ASN A 120 -2.00 -7.65 -3.41
CA ASN A 120 -2.25 -9.03 -3.01
C ASN A 120 -1.99 -9.97 -4.17
N GLY A 121 -1.38 -11.08 -3.85
CA GLY A 121 -1.09 -12.14 -4.79
C GLY A 121 0.04 -13.01 -4.32
N ARG A 122 0.58 -13.79 -5.25
CA ARG A 122 1.76 -14.59 -5.01
C ARG A 122 3.00 -13.71 -4.90
N LYS A 123 4.02 -14.25 -4.27
CA LYS A 123 5.27 -13.54 -4.02
C LYS A 123 5.86 -12.90 -5.29
N ASN A 124 5.90 -13.65 -6.39
CA ASN A 124 6.45 -13.13 -7.65
C ASN A 124 5.66 -11.92 -8.17
N PHE A 125 4.35 -11.98 -8.09
CA PHE A 125 3.49 -10.87 -8.49
C PHE A 125 3.76 -9.64 -7.62
N ILE A 126 3.77 -9.82 -6.30
CA ILE A 126 3.99 -8.72 -5.35
C ILE A 126 5.39 -8.11 -5.54
N ASP A 127 6.41 -8.94 -5.75
CA ASP A 127 7.77 -8.45 -5.96
C ASP A 127 7.86 -7.56 -7.21
N VAL A 128 7.23 -7.97 -8.30
CA VAL A 128 7.18 -7.18 -9.55
C VAL A 128 6.44 -5.86 -9.33
N VAL A 129 5.28 -5.92 -8.68
CA VAL A 129 4.48 -4.72 -8.38
C VAL A 129 5.27 -3.75 -7.51
N ASN A 130 5.92 -4.25 -6.46
CA ASN A 130 6.72 -3.39 -5.57
C ASN A 130 7.90 -2.73 -6.29
N LYS A 131 8.55 -3.42 -7.21
CA LYS A 131 9.59 -2.80 -8.05
C LYS A 131 9.02 -1.64 -8.86
N HIS A 132 7.83 -1.80 -9.40
CA HIS A 132 7.18 -0.74 -10.16
C HIS A 132 6.75 0.42 -9.26
N ILE A 133 6.24 0.14 -8.07
CA ILE A 133 5.88 1.16 -7.09
C ILE A 133 7.13 1.96 -6.69
N ASP A 134 8.21 1.27 -6.34
CA ASP A 134 9.47 1.93 -5.94
C ASP A 134 10.01 2.82 -7.06
N LYS A 135 9.97 2.35 -8.29
CA LYS A 135 10.38 3.13 -9.46
C LYS A 135 9.50 4.35 -9.66
N TRP A 136 8.19 4.21 -9.51
CA TRP A 136 7.26 5.32 -9.62
C TRP A 136 7.50 6.35 -8.52
N LEU A 137 7.70 5.92 -7.28
CA LEU A 137 7.98 6.79 -6.16
C LEU A 137 9.27 7.59 -6.37
N LYS A 138 10.31 6.97 -6.92
CA LYS A 138 11.57 7.66 -7.24
C LYS A 138 11.39 8.73 -8.29
N LYS A 139 10.50 8.53 -9.24
CA LYS A 139 10.19 9.53 -10.27
C LYS A 139 9.26 10.64 -9.80
N ASN A 140 8.48 10.40 -8.75
CA ASN A 140 7.46 11.32 -8.26
C ASN A 140 7.82 11.84 -6.86
N THR A 141 9.00 12.44 -6.75
CA THR A 141 9.54 12.93 -5.47
C THR A 141 8.74 14.08 -4.86
N LYS A 142 7.83 14.69 -5.62
CA LYS A 142 6.94 15.75 -5.14
C LYS A 142 5.76 15.23 -4.33
N VAL A 143 5.50 13.94 -4.37
CA VAL A 143 4.46 13.30 -3.57
C VAL A 143 4.88 13.35 -2.11
N LYS A 144 4.11 14.02 -1.27
CA LYS A 144 4.41 14.22 0.15
C LYS A 144 3.33 13.70 1.08
N GLN A 145 2.18 13.32 0.55
CA GLN A 145 1.09 12.76 1.35
C GLN A 145 1.46 11.39 1.92
N GLU A 146 0.79 11.01 2.98
CA GLU A 146 0.98 9.69 3.60
C GLU A 146 0.50 8.59 2.67
N ILE A 147 1.35 7.59 2.48
CA ILE A 147 1.04 6.40 1.70
C ILE A 147 1.36 5.17 2.54
N LYS A 148 0.39 4.29 2.67
CA LYS A 148 0.58 2.97 3.25
C LYS A 148 0.56 1.94 2.13
N ILE A 149 1.58 1.11 2.05
CA ILE A 149 1.64 0.01 1.10
C ILE A 149 1.46 -1.28 1.89
N ILE A 150 0.39 -2.01 1.60
CA ILE A 150 0.09 -3.26 2.27
C ILE A 150 0.31 -4.40 1.28
N ASN A 151 1.30 -5.22 1.56
CA ASN A 151 1.60 -6.40 0.77
C ASN A 151 1.02 -7.63 1.47
N CYS A 152 -0.03 -8.21 0.91
CA CYS A 152 -0.65 -9.42 1.44
C CYS A 152 -0.26 -10.62 0.60
N TYR A 153 0.67 -11.41 1.10
CA TYR A 153 1.22 -12.58 0.42
C TYR A 153 0.36 -13.80 0.65
N GLU A 154 0.12 -14.57 -0.40
CA GLU A 154 -0.48 -15.90 -0.26
C GLU A 154 0.55 -16.86 0.34
N ILE A 155 0.21 -17.51 1.45
CA ILE A 155 1.12 -18.38 2.19
C ILE A 155 1.56 -19.59 1.36
N THR A 156 0.72 -20.05 0.46
CA THR A 156 1.03 -21.18 -0.43
C THR A 156 2.24 -20.96 -1.31
N ASP A 157 2.68 -19.70 -1.49
CA ASP A 157 3.88 -19.38 -2.27
C ASP A 157 5.17 -19.59 -1.51
N PHE A 158 5.09 -19.69 -0.20
CA PHE A 158 6.24 -19.97 0.63
C PHE A 158 6.36 -21.48 0.72
N ASN A 159 7.32 -22.02 0.00
CA ASN A 159 7.51 -23.45 -0.03
C ASN A 159 8.14 -23.93 1.27
N TYR A 160 7.33 -24.58 2.08
CA TYR A 160 7.76 -25.14 3.35
C TYR A 160 8.10 -26.63 3.19
N ASN A 161 8.95 -26.94 2.27
CA ASN A 161 9.53 -28.28 2.21
C ASN A 161 10.50 -28.46 3.38
N ILE A 162 9.92 -28.71 4.47
CA ILE A 162 10.66 -28.94 5.69
C ILE A 162 10.67 -30.43 5.95
#